data_1e977cc0ef39bcf96c0136b5734e039e
#
_entry.id   1e977cc0ef39bcf96c0136b5734e039e
#
_cell.length_a   1.000
_cell.length_b   1.000
_cell.length_c   1.000
_cell.angle_alpha   90.00
_cell.angle_beta   90.00
_cell.angle_gamma   90.00
#
_symmetry.space_group_name_H-M   'P 1'
#
loop_
_entity.id
_entity.type
_entity.pdbx_description
1 polymer ?
#
loop_
_entity_poly.entity_id
_entity_poly.type
_entity_poly.pdbx_seq_one_letter_code
_entity_poly.pdbx_strand_id
1 'polypeptide(L)'
;VLGAPALADENTLLGDMSEIDHGGFGGPVVKFTQVDGAFAVLSGGKGGWIIDHRFVVGGGGYGLATRHKAKGLEVSGQDLEMGYGGLILEAIIASDQLIHFSTEVLIGAGGVTTTRGSEEDAFFVAEPGVSLMLNITKFFRMGFGASYRYTAGVNFGDLDSGDLSGGAA
;
A
#
# COMPACT_ATOMS: atom_id res chain seq x y z
N VAL A 1 -2.80 -45.30 -35.89
CA VAL A 1 -1.82 -44.34 -35.31
C VAL A 1 -2.66 -43.13 -34.87
N LEU A 2 -2.94 -43.03 -33.58
CA LEU A 2 -3.61 -41.88 -33.00
C LEU A 2 -2.54 -40.82 -32.72
N GLY A 3 -2.60 -39.72 -33.50
CA GLY A 3 -1.80 -38.53 -33.21
C GLY A 3 -2.27 -37.84 -31.93
N ALA A 4 -1.38 -37.62 -31.01
CA ALA A 4 -1.64 -36.76 -29.89
C ALA A 4 -1.88 -35.31 -30.37
N PRO A 5 -2.85 -34.57 -29.81
CA PRO A 5 -2.98 -33.16 -30.14
C PRO A 5 -1.71 -32.43 -29.67
N ALA A 6 -1.09 -31.68 -30.58
CA ALA A 6 -0.09 -30.70 -30.22
C ALA A 6 -0.76 -29.67 -29.32
N LEU A 7 -0.30 -29.59 -28.07
CA LEU A 7 -0.66 -28.47 -27.21
C LEU A 7 -0.08 -27.22 -27.88
N ALA A 8 -0.96 -26.35 -28.34
CA ALA A 8 -0.56 -25.04 -28.81
C ALA A 8 0.11 -24.32 -27.63
N ASP A 9 1.29 -23.77 -27.85
CA ASP A 9 1.92 -22.84 -26.93
C ASP A 9 0.97 -21.65 -26.74
N GLU A 10 0.22 -21.68 -25.66
CA GLU A 10 -0.57 -20.53 -25.26
C GLU A 10 0.37 -19.48 -24.69
N ASN A 11 0.49 -18.34 -25.37
CA ASN A 11 1.18 -17.18 -24.87
C ASN A 11 0.46 -16.71 -23.58
N THR A 12 0.97 -17.09 -22.43
CA THR A 12 0.47 -16.63 -21.14
C THR A 12 1.19 -15.33 -20.74
N LEU A 13 0.56 -14.55 -19.90
CA LEU A 13 1.10 -13.28 -19.41
C LEU A 13 2.44 -13.45 -18.67
N LEU A 14 2.70 -14.64 -18.12
CA LEU A 14 3.90 -14.98 -17.36
C LEU A 14 4.92 -15.84 -18.11
N GLY A 15 4.68 -16.16 -19.40
CA GLY A 15 5.59 -17.01 -20.18
C GLY A 15 5.71 -18.45 -19.68
N ASP A 16 6.86 -19.10 -19.94
CA ASP A 16 7.14 -20.44 -19.43
C ASP A 16 7.53 -20.36 -17.94
N MET A 17 6.77 -21.00 -17.06
CA MET A 17 6.98 -20.95 -15.61
C MET A 17 8.31 -21.58 -15.15
N SER A 18 9.03 -22.29 -16.03
CA SER A 18 10.34 -22.87 -15.72
C SER A 18 11.49 -21.85 -15.76
N GLU A 19 11.29 -20.68 -16.38
CA GLU A 19 12.30 -19.61 -16.50
C GLU A 19 11.95 -18.37 -15.66
N ILE A 20 10.92 -18.43 -14.81
CA ILE A 20 10.50 -17.30 -14.00
C ILE A 20 11.50 -17.07 -12.85
N ASP A 21 12.15 -15.92 -12.88
CA ASP A 21 12.98 -15.47 -11.77
C ASP A 21 12.13 -14.92 -10.62
N HIS A 22 12.40 -15.42 -9.42
CA HIS A 22 11.69 -15.05 -8.21
C HIS A 22 12.58 -14.27 -7.25
N GLY A 23 12.04 -13.24 -6.65
CA GLY A 23 12.72 -12.44 -5.64
C GLY A 23 11.78 -12.04 -4.52
N GLY A 24 12.35 -11.60 -3.40
CA GLY A 24 11.60 -11.01 -2.30
C GLY A 24 12.16 -9.64 -1.95
N PHE A 25 11.31 -8.77 -1.45
CA PHE A 25 11.73 -7.48 -0.92
C PHE A 25 10.93 -7.12 0.33
N GLY A 26 11.49 -6.21 1.11
CA GLY A 26 10.81 -5.59 2.24
C GLY A 26 11.53 -4.31 2.63
N GLY A 27 10.76 -3.35 3.12
CA GLY A 27 11.36 -2.10 3.53
C GLY A 27 10.39 -1.20 4.30
N PRO A 28 10.95 -0.23 5.05
CA PRO A 28 10.17 0.80 5.70
C PRO A 28 9.61 1.78 4.67
N VAL A 29 8.44 2.34 5.00
CA VAL A 29 7.77 3.37 4.21
C VAL A 29 7.33 4.48 5.13
N VAL A 30 7.53 5.71 4.68
CA VAL A 30 7.00 6.92 5.32
C VAL A 30 6.14 7.63 4.29
N LYS A 31 4.93 8.01 4.68
CA LYS A 31 3.99 8.74 3.83
C LYS A 31 3.63 10.07 4.47
N PHE A 32 3.67 11.11 3.67
CA PHE A 32 3.19 12.45 4.02
C PHE A 32 1.79 12.63 3.43
N THR A 33 0.81 12.90 4.25
CA THR A 33 -0.60 12.91 3.86
C THR A 33 -1.38 13.96 4.65
N GLN A 34 -2.69 13.97 4.48
CA GLN A 34 -3.62 14.69 5.33
C GLN A 34 -4.64 13.72 5.92
N VAL A 35 -4.99 13.95 7.17
CA VAL A 35 -6.05 13.25 7.89
C VAL A 35 -6.90 14.33 8.58
N ASP A 36 -8.20 14.28 8.40
CA ASP A 36 -9.13 15.33 8.91
C ASP A 36 -8.68 16.76 8.51
N GLY A 37 -8.17 16.93 7.27
CA GLY A 37 -7.69 18.21 6.74
C GLY A 37 -6.39 18.72 7.38
N ALA A 38 -5.76 18.00 8.30
CA ALA A 38 -4.50 18.35 8.92
C ALA A 38 -3.33 17.49 8.39
N PHE A 39 -2.14 18.10 8.31
CA PHE A 39 -0.94 17.39 7.89
C PHE A 39 -0.65 16.20 8.79
N ALA A 40 -0.41 15.04 8.21
CA ALA A 40 -0.17 13.80 8.91
C ALA A 40 1.02 13.03 8.31
N VAL A 41 1.72 12.31 9.16
CA VAL A 41 2.77 11.39 8.77
C VAL A 41 2.34 9.97 9.15
N LEU A 42 2.34 9.08 8.16
CA LEU A 42 2.17 7.65 8.38
C LEU A 42 3.53 6.98 8.26
N SER A 43 3.80 6.06 9.15
CA SER A 43 4.97 5.19 9.10
C SER A 43 4.55 3.73 9.09
N GLY A 44 5.31 2.92 8.39
CA GLY A 44 5.00 1.51 8.26
C GLY A 44 6.01 0.78 7.41
N GLY A 45 5.58 -0.27 6.76
CA GLY A 45 6.42 -1.04 5.88
C GLY A 45 5.61 -1.82 4.86
N LYS A 46 6.27 -2.17 3.77
CA LYS A 46 5.74 -3.08 2.77
C LYS A 46 6.77 -4.13 2.39
N GLY A 47 6.28 -5.28 1.94
CA GLY A 47 7.13 -6.35 1.44
C GLY A 47 6.32 -7.34 0.63
N GLY A 48 7.01 -8.12 -0.18
CA GLY A 48 6.34 -9.08 -1.03
C GLY A 48 7.28 -9.90 -1.88
N TRP A 49 6.67 -10.70 -2.71
CA TRP A 49 7.29 -11.58 -3.66
C TRP A 49 7.26 -10.96 -5.06
N ILE A 50 8.42 -10.86 -5.67
CA ILE A 50 8.59 -10.37 -7.04
C ILE A 50 8.56 -11.58 -7.99
N ILE A 51 7.72 -11.51 -8.99
CA ILE A 51 7.53 -12.52 -10.02
C ILE A 51 7.97 -11.92 -11.35
N ASP A 52 8.90 -12.58 -12.04
CA ASP A 52 9.43 -12.21 -13.35
C ASP A 52 9.92 -10.74 -13.41
N HIS A 53 10.46 -10.22 -12.31
CA HIS A 53 10.93 -8.83 -12.18
C HIS A 53 9.87 -7.76 -12.54
N ARG A 54 8.61 -8.15 -12.76
CA ARG A 54 7.53 -7.29 -13.28
C ARG A 54 6.35 -7.16 -12.33
N PHE A 55 6.01 -8.23 -11.62
CA PHE A 55 4.84 -8.25 -10.75
C PHE A 55 5.23 -8.51 -9.31
N VAL A 56 4.51 -7.87 -8.40
CA VAL A 56 4.66 -8.09 -6.98
C VAL A 56 3.32 -8.45 -6.38
N VAL A 57 3.35 -9.48 -5.54
CA VAL A 57 2.25 -9.83 -4.64
C VAL A 57 2.81 -9.78 -3.23
N GLY A 58 2.23 -8.94 -2.40
CA GLY A 58 2.76 -8.72 -1.06
C GLY A 58 1.75 -8.14 -0.09
N GLY A 59 2.26 -7.59 0.98
CA GLY A 59 1.47 -6.90 1.98
C GLY A 59 2.17 -5.68 2.52
N GLY A 60 1.39 -4.79 3.10
CA GLY A 60 1.90 -3.61 3.78
C GLY A 60 0.96 -3.14 4.86
N GLY A 61 1.51 -2.35 5.79
CA GLY A 61 0.74 -1.75 6.86
C GLY A 61 1.36 -0.43 7.30
N TYR A 62 0.50 0.50 7.64
CA TYR A 62 0.84 1.88 7.96
C TYR A 62 0.06 2.34 9.20
N GLY A 63 0.71 3.07 10.06
CA GLY A 63 0.10 3.69 11.24
C GLY A 63 0.41 5.17 11.31
N LEU A 64 -0.50 5.91 11.93
CA LEU A 64 -0.34 7.34 12.15
C LEU A 64 0.81 7.58 13.15
N ALA A 65 1.85 8.27 12.69
CA ALA A 65 3.02 8.60 13.52
C ALA A 65 2.90 9.99 14.17
N THR A 66 2.07 10.87 13.62
CA THR A 66 1.80 12.20 14.17
C THR A 66 0.62 12.15 15.14
N ARG A 67 0.72 12.89 16.24
CA ARG A 67 -0.40 13.06 17.18
C ARG A 67 -1.39 14.06 16.59
N HIS A 68 -2.63 13.62 16.41
CA HIS A 68 -3.72 14.47 15.95
C HIS A 68 -4.80 14.55 16.99
N LYS A 69 -5.25 15.76 17.30
CA LYS A 69 -6.49 15.98 18.05
C LYS A 69 -7.63 15.95 17.05
N ALA A 70 -8.50 14.96 17.15
CA ALA A 70 -9.69 14.89 16.29
C ALA A 70 -10.61 16.10 16.57
N LYS A 71 -11.11 16.72 15.49
CA LYS A 71 -12.15 17.76 15.60
C LYS A 71 -13.39 17.14 16.25
N GLY A 72 -13.97 17.85 17.20
CA GLY A 72 -15.14 17.34 17.99
C GLY A 72 -14.76 16.65 19.29
N LEU A 73 -13.52 16.22 19.50
CA LEU A 73 -13.03 15.63 20.76
C LEU A 73 -12.16 16.60 21.58
N GLU A 74 -12.23 17.90 21.30
CA GLU A 74 -11.39 18.93 21.94
C GLU A 74 -11.53 19.00 23.48
N VAL A 75 -12.58 18.42 24.03
CA VAL A 75 -12.87 18.46 25.48
C VAL A 75 -12.07 17.43 26.28
N SER A 76 -11.46 16.42 25.65
CA SER A 76 -10.88 15.27 26.38
C SER A 76 -9.36 15.12 26.30
N GLY A 77 -8.64 15.90 25.49
CA GLY A 77 -7.19 15.71 25.33
C GLY A 77 -6.81 14.32 24.80
N GLN A 78 -7.66 13.73 23.95
CA GLN A 78 -7.46 12.42 23.36
C GLN A 78 -6.80 12.57 21.98
N ASP A 79 -5.80 11.76 21.72
CA ASP A 79 -5.15 11.69 20.42
C ASP A 79 -5.85 10.62 19.57
N LEU A 80 -5.98 10.89 18.26
CA LEU A 80 -6.48 9.95 17.28
C LEU A 80 -5.37 8.95 16.93
N GLU A 81 -5.68 7.67 17.00
CA GLU A 81 -4.84 6.58 16.53
C GLU A 81 -5.49 5.93 15.31
N MET A 82 -4.75 5.81 14.21
CA MET A 82 -5.22 5.20 12.98
C MET A 82 -4.15 4.27 12.43
N GLY A 83 -4.59 3.11 11.96
CA GLY A 83 -3.73 2.18 11.25
C GLY A 83 -4.50 1.42 10.19
N TYR A 84 -3.84 1.06 9.10
CA TYR A 84 -4.41 0.22 8.07
C TYR A 84 -3.35 -0.65 7.41
N GLY A 85 -3.80 -1.72 6.77
CA GLY A 85 -2.93 -2.61 6.03
C GLY A 85 -3.71 -3.56 5.14
N GLY A 86 -3.00 -4.25 4.26
CA GLY A 86 -3.64 -5.15 3.33
C GLY A 86 -2.70 -5.78 2.34
N LEU A 87 -3.33 -6.39 1.32
CA LEU A 87 -2.66 -6.98 0.17
C LEU A 87 -2.17 -5.86 -0.76
N ILE A 88 -0.96 -6.00 -1.26
CA ILE A 88 -0.37 -5.14 -2.29
C ILE A 88 -0.22 -5.94 -3.58
N LEU A 89 -0.72 -5.38 -4.66
CA LEU A 89 -0.43 -5.81 -6.02
C LEU A 89 0.32 -4.67 -6.71
N GLU A 90 1.52 -4.97 -7.23
CA GLU A 90 2.38 -3.96 -7.87
C GLU A 90 2.86 -4.47 -9.23
N ALA A 91 2.89 -3.58 -10.22
CA ALA A 91 3.49 -3.81 -11.53
C ALA A 91 4.70 -2.91 -11.70
N ILE A 92 5.85 -3.51 -12.04
CA ILE A 92 7.12 -2.83 -12.24
C ILE A 92 7.35 -2.66 -13.75
N ILE A 93 7.65 -1.45 -14.16
CA ILE A 93 7.88 -1.08 -15.56
C ILE A 93 9.36 -0.77 -15.72
N ALA A 94 10.03 -1.43 -16.68
CA ALA A 94 11.46 -1.26 -16.96
C ALA A 94 12.36 -1.57 -15.75
N SER A 95 12.11 -2.71 -15.11
CA SER A 95 12.78 -3.16 -13.86
C SER A 95 14.31 -3.31 -13.97
N ASP A 96 14.82 -3.49 -15.20
CA ASP A 96 16.23 -3.62 -15.55
C ASP A 96 16.98 -2.28 -15.59
N GLN A 97 16.26 -1.15 -15.58
CA GLN A 97 16.86 0.17 -15.62
C GLN A 97 17.25 0.68 -14.23
N LEU A 98 18.27 1.55 -14.18
CA LEU A 98 18.69 2.22 -12.94
C LEU A 98 17.54 2.97 -12.29
N ILE A 99 16.73 3.63 -13.11
CA ILE A 99 15.50 4.33 -12.72
C ILE A 99 14.34 3.66 -13.43
N HIS A 100 13.37 3.21 -12.68
CA HIS A 100 12.18 2.56 -13.20
C HIS A 100 10.92 3.00 -12.46
N PHE A 101 9.77 2.75 -13.06
CA PHE A 101 8.47 3.10 -12.48
C PHE A 101 7.77 1.86 -11.96
N SER A 102 6.98 2.04 -10.92
CA SER A 102 6.02 1.04 -10.49
C SER A 102 4.63 1.64 -10.27
N THR A 103 3.63 0.83 -10.48
CA THR A 103 2.25 1.15 -10.10
C THR A 103 1.78 0.09 -9.11
N GLU A 104 1.12 0.51 -8.05
CA GLU A 104 0.65 -0.40 -7.01
C GLU A 104 -0.79 -0.11 -6.60
N VAL A 105 -1.45 -1.11 -6.06
CA VAL A 105 -2.70 -0.93 -5.32
C VAL A 105 -2.62 -1.73 -4.03
N LEU A 106 -2.91 -1.08 -2.91
CA LEU A 106 -3.16 -1.74 -1.64
C LEU A 106 -4.66 -1.86 -1.45
N ILE A 107 -5.12 -3.06 -1.10
CA ILE A 107 -6.52 -3.34 -0.78
C ILE A 107 -6.55 -4.04 0.58
N GLY A 108 -7.31 -3.48 1.52
CA GLY A 108 -7.33 -4.03 2.86
C GLY A 108 -8.31 -3.36 3.80
N ALA A 109 -7.94 -3.32 5.06
CA ALA A 109 -8.74 -2.74 6.12
C ALA A 109 -7.88 -1.97 7.10
N GLY A 110 -8.51 -1.10 7.85
CA GLY A 110 -7.89 -0.34 8.93
C GLY A 110 -8.84 -0.15 10.08
N GLY A 111 -8.31 0.45 11.13
CA GLY A 111 -9.07 0.86 12.30
C GLY A 111 -8.67 2.26 12.74
N VAL A 112 -9.60 2.92 13.35
CA VAL A 112 -9.44 4.20 14.03
C VAL A 112 -9.91 4.06 15.47
N THR A 113 -9.14 4.59 16.39
CA THR A 113 -9.48 4.60 17.82
C THR A 113 -8.94 5.86 18.47
N THR A 114 -9.34 6.10 19.72
CA THR A 114 -8.77 7.16 20.55
C THR A 114 -7.87 6.56 21.64
N THR A 115 -6.91 7.34 22.12
CA THR A 115 -5.94 6.93 23.16
C THR A 115 -6.57 6.36 24.44
N ARG A 116 -7.84 6.60 24.69
CA ARG A 116 -8.59 6.03 25.83
C ARG A 116 -9.45 4.82 25.47
N GLY A 117 -9.47 4.40 24.19
CA GLY A 117 -10.08 3.14 23.76
C GLY A 117 -11.57 3.01 24.00
N SER A 118 -12.30 4.13 24.06
CA SER A 118 -13.75 4.08 24.33
C SER A 118 -14.59 3.79 23.09
N GLU A 119 -14.02 3.98 21.90
CA GLU A 119 -14.68 3.69 20.62
C GLU A 119 -13.62 3.19 19.64
N GLU A 120 -13.97 2.17 18.88
CA GLU A 120 -13.16 1.62 17.78
C GLU A 120 -14.06 1.48 16.56
N ASP A 121 -13.58 1.91 15.41
CA ASP A 121 -14.28 1.71 14.15
C ASP A 121 -13.33 1.13 13.10
N ALA A 122 -13.86 0.20 12.31
CA ALA A 122 -13.11 -0.48 11.25
C ALA A 122 -13.58 0.04 9.88
N PHE A 123 -12.63 0.24 8.98
CA PHE A 123 -12.90 0.73 7.65
C PHE A 123 -12.18 -0.10 6.58
N PHE A 124 -12.76 -0.11 5.39
CA PHE A 124 -12.11 -0.64 4.20
C PHE A 124 -11.20 0.42 3.59
N VAL A 125 -10.07 -0.02 3.02
CA VAL A 125 -9.12 0.85 2.34
C VAL A 125 -8.75 0.30 0.96
N ALA A 126 -8.73 1.20 -0.04
CA ALA A 126 -8.12 0.97 -1.34
C ALA A 126 -7.18 2.13 -1.64
N GLU A 127 -5.92 1.84 -1.91
CA GLU A 127 -4.91 2.87 -2.11
C GLU A 127 -4.08 2.59 -3.39
N PRO A 128 -4.52 3.09 -4.56
CA PRO A 128 -3.70 3.12 -5.76
C PRO A 128 -2.55 4.11 -5.62
N GLY A 129 -1.39 3.76 -6.18
CA GLY A 129 -0.19 4.58 -6.15
C GLY A 129 0.72 4.37 -7.35
N VAL A 130 1.62 5.31 -7.55
CA VAL A 130 2.70 5.26 -8.53
C VAL A 130 4.00 5.66 -7.85
N SER A 131 5.09 5.01 -8.22
CA SER A 131 6.40 5.27 -7.63
C SER A 131 7.49 5.30 -8.67
N LEU A 132 8.46 6.17 -8.45
CA LEU A 132 9.75 6.19 -9.14
C LEU A 132 10.75 5.47 -8.25
N MET A 133 11.37 4.41 -8.76
CA MET A 133 12.32 3.58 -8.05
C MET A 133 13.72 3.78 -8.59
N LEU A 134 14.69 3.88 -7.70
CA LEU A 134 16.11 3.98 -7.98
C LEU A 134 16.85 2.76 -7.42
N ASN A 135 17.51 2.00 -8.27
CA ASN A 135 18.37 0.88 -7.87
C ASN A 135 19.73 1.42 -7.42
N ILE A 136 19.96 1.55 -6.11
CA ILE A 136 21.25 2.04 -5.58
C ILE A 136 22.28 0.92 -5.53
N THR A 137 21.87 -0.26 -5.09
CA THR A 137 22.68 -1.48 -5.11
C THR A 137 21.82 -2.67 -5.48
N LYS A 138 22.43 -3.86 -5.60
CA LYS A 138 21.69 -5.11 -5.83
C LYS A 138 20.69 -5.44 -4.71
N PHE A 139 20.91 -4.89 -3.51
CA PHE A 139 20.10 -5.19 -2.32
C PHE A 139 19.31 -3.98 -1.81
N PHE A 140 19.61 -2.77 -2.28
CA PHE A 140 18.99 -1.56 -1.79
C PHE A 140 18.38 -0.73 -2.91
N ARG A 141 17.08 -0.47 -2.79
CA ARG A 141 16.31 0.39 -3.68
C ARG A 141 15.71 1.53 -2.88
N MET A 142 15.64 2.70 -3.47
CA MET A 142 14.96 3.86 -2.91
C MET A 142 13.80 4.22 -3.83
N GLY A 143 12.63 4.49 -3.25
CA GLY A 143 11.43 4.85 -4.00
C GLY A 143 10.85 6.16 -3.52
N PHE A 144 10.35 6.95 -4.46
CA PHE A 144 9.54 8.15 -4.21
C PHE A 144 8.26 8.01 -5.01
N GLY A 145 7.13 8.21 -4.36
CA GLY A 145 5.86 7.96 -5.01
C GLY A 145 4.74 8.85 -4.51
N ALA A 146 3.60 8.73 -5.15
CA ALA A 146 2.36 9.33 -4.72
C ALA A 146 1.26 8.28 -4.76
N SER A 147 0.36 8.33 -3.81
CA SER A 147 -0.80 7.46 -3.72
C SER A 147 -2.05 8.25 -3.33
N TYR A 148 -3.19 7.67 -3.55
CA TYR A 148 -4.45 8.21 -3.06
C TYR A 148 -5.20 7.13 -2.29
N ARG A 149 -5.49 7.42 -1.03
CA ARG A 149 -6.21 6.52 -0.14
C ARG A 149 -7.70 6.80 -0.22
N TYR A 150 -8.46 5.79 -0.62
CA TYR A 150 -9.91 5.73 -0.51
C TYR A 150 -10.28 4.91 0.70
N THR A 151 -11.12 5.46 1.56
CA THR A 151 -11.68 4.74 2.70
C THR A 151 -13.19 4.63 2.58
N ALA A 152 -13.76 3.57 3.12
CA ALA A 152 -15.19 3.35 3.16
C ALA A 152 -15.59 2.63 4.45
N GLY A 153 -16.77 2.98 4.98
CA GLY A 153 -17.32 2.36 6.17
C GLY A 153 -16.96 3.04 7.48
N VAL A 154 -16.34 4.23 7.44
CA VAL A 154 -16.04 5.00 8.64
C VAL A 154 -17.32 5.65 9.20
N ASN A 155 -17.60 5.42 10.48
CA ASN A 155 -18.67 6.05 11.25
C ASN A 155 -18.18 6.32 12.67
N PHE A 156 -17.12 7.11 12.82
CA PHE A 156 -16.47 7.36 14.10
C PHE A 156 -16.68 8.80 14.58
N GLY A 157 -17.61 9.02 15.48
CA GLY A 157 -17.95 10.36 15.96
C GLY A 157 -18.40 11.28 14.82
N ASP A 158 -17.72 12.41 14.66
CA ASP A 158 -17.94 13.36 13.57
C ASP A 158 -17.07 13.08 12.32
N LEU A 159 -16.24 12.00 12.33
CA LEU A 159 -15.41 11.61 11.21
C LEU A 159 -16.19 10.73 10.22
N ASP A 160 -16.05 11.02 8.95
CA ASP A 160 -16.58 10.22 7.88
C ASP A 160 -15.46 9.63 6.99
N SER A 161 -15.86 8.81 6.01
CA SER A 161 -14.90 8.20 5.08
C SER A 161 -14.10 9.23 4.27
N GLY A 162 -14.62 10.44 4.09
CA GLY A 162 -13.94 11.55 3.40
C GLY A 162 -12.76 12.09 4.19
N ASP A 163 -12.87 12.17 5.50
CA ASP A 163 -11.84 12.73 6.39
C ASP A 163 -10.58 11.85 6.45
N LEU A 164 -10.73 10.55 6.25
CA LEU A 164 -9.63 9.59 6.20
C LEU A 164 -9.12 9.32 4.78
N SER A 165 -9.87 9.73 3.74
CA SER A 165 -9.43 9.65 2.34
C SER A 165 -8.49 10.80 2.02
N GLY A 166 -7.46 10.57 1.19
CA GLY A 166 -6.55 11.64 0.84
C GLY A 166 -5.33 11.19 0.06
N GLY A 167 -4.67 12.18 -0.56
CA GLY A 167 -3.39 11.98 -1.22
C GLY A 167 -2.25 11.81 -0.22
N ALA A 168 -1.25 11.00 -0.61
CA ALA A 168 -0.01 10.82 0.12
C ALA A 168 1.19 10.83 -0.84
N ALA A 169 2.34 11.28 -0.33
CA ALA A 169 3.62 11.25 -1.04
C ALA A 169 4.74 10.74 -0.11
#